data_631bf22088354c61fed8862c3b442dfb
#
_entry.id   631bf22088354c61fed8862c3b442dfb
#
_cell.length_a   1.000
_cell.length_b   1.000
_cell.length_c   1.000
_cell.angle_alpha   90.00
_cell.angle_beta   90.00
_cell.angle_gamma   90.00
#
_symmetry.space_group_name_H-M   'P 1'
#
loop_
_entity.id
_entity.type
_entity.pdbx_description
1 polymer ?
#
loop_
_entity_poly.entity_id
_entity_poly.type
_entity_poly.pdbx_seq_one_letter_code
_entity_poly.pdbx_strand_id
1 'polypeptide(L)'
;MWLRAQILFRCVAGTIAMLLATGNTVGQTQSPATNLSNTGTITGRVVNESGQPLPNAEIWARANGPQGGSLTTMTDHEGKFKLTGLQRVSYTIVASMPSYMPTGDRGRDNSQSAKYAVGDSVTLTLVKGGVITGKVTTAEGEPVVAIGVRVELLRDGDGRRLAPGSVVREVPTDDRGIYRIYGLPAGTFIVGVGGTNDYSRTGINAFDSNVPTYAPSSTRDNAAEISLRPGEELTGVDIRYRGEPGRAISGTATGPSREDTEFIVTLTHLGDGGSQRNETIYQEPRAREFIFPGLPDGDYYVTAQANSRNDDMAVSDSKLIQIRGADVTGVELATQPLASISGRVVLEETKAPECTDKKRPVFAETSVAAWHKEQEPGKDRARFVWSMGQPVRADAQGNVTLRALAAGEYRFVTQFSAKEWYLRSISFAASDAMKKWTRVKPGDRLSGLTVTLAEGAASLSGEIVAGEGETVPEKLVVYLAPVEREKADDVLRFYAALVSKGKVELTNVAPGRYWVLAQPAIDDAASPLTKLRLPDEVETRLRLRRAAEAAKTEIELKPCQRVVDFRIKP
;
A
#
# COMPACT_ATOMS: atom_id res chain seq x y z
N MET A 1 -0.65 -16.61 62.61
CA MET A 1 0.21 -17.81 62.64
C MET A 1 0.86 -17.88 61.27
N TRP A 2 1.95 -17.23 61.10
CA TRP A 2 3.36 -17.58 61.14
C TRP A 2 3.66 -18.85 60.32
N LEU A 3 4.32 -18.73 59.15
CA LEU A 3 5.68 -19.26 58.95
C LEU A 3 6.33 -18.65 57.69
N ARG A 4 7.47 -18.03 57.90
CA ARG A 4 8.48 -17.62 56.89
C ARG A 4 9.28 -18.85 56.49
N ALA A 5 9.70 -18.92 55.21
CA ALA A 5 10.83 -19.73 54.80
C ALA A 5 11.73 -18.93 53.84
N GLN A 6 12.91 -18.60 54.34
CA GLN A 6 14.08 -18.09 53.60
C GLN A 6 14.73 -19.27 52.88
N ILE A 7 15.18 -19.04 51.63
CA ILE A 7 16.10 -19.94 50.95
C ILE A 7 17.44 -19.20 50.70
N LEU A 8 18.46 -19.81 51.27
CA LEU A 8 19.86 -19.41 51.24
C LEU A 8 20.53 -19.60 49.88
N PHE A 9 21.34 -18.61 49.52
CA PHE A 9 22.45 -18.72 48.58
C PHE A 9 23.50 -19.71 49.05
N ARG A 10 23.97 -20.60 48.18
CA ARG A 10 25.22 -21.34 48.34
C ARG A 10 26.08 -21.20 47.08
N CYS A 11 27.18 -20.44 47.22
CA CYS A 11 28.36 -20.50 46.38
C CYS A 11 29.08 -21.83 46.60
N VAL A 12 29.44 -22.51 45.50
CA VAL A 12 30.48 -23.56 45.53
C VAL A 12 31.48 -23.23 44.44
N ALA A 13 32.68 -22.88 44.86
CA ALA A 13 33.90 -22.85 44.06
C ALA A 13 34.39 -24.30 43.83
N GLY A 14 34.69 -24.66 42.62
CA GLY A 14 35.23 -25.96 42.22
C GLY A 14 36.37 -25.83 41.22
N THR A 15 37.47 -26.26 41.62
CA THR A 15 38.84 -26.27 41.15
C THR A 15 39.01 -26.79 39.69
N ILE A 16 39.95 -26.15 38.98
CA ILE A 16 40.53 -26.50 37.69
C ILE A 16 41.29 -27.84 37.80
N ALA A 17 40.94 -28.78 36.92
CA ALA A 17 41.79 -29.92 36.56
C ALA A 17 42.11 -29.87 35.06
N MET A 18 43.39 -29.63 34.79
CA MET A 18 43.98 -29.60 33.45
C MET A 18 44.20 -31.04 32.99
N LEU A 19 43.53 -31.49 31.92
CA LEU A 19 43.85 -32.74 31.22
C LEU A 19 44.18 -32.40 29.76
N LEU A 20 45.47 -32.54 29.46
CA LEU A 20 46.01 -32.57 28.12
C LEU A 20 45.51 -33.83 27.38
N ALA A 21 44.71 -33.64 26.34
CA ALA A 21 44.41 -34.68 25.35
C ALA A 21 44.78 -34.15 23.97
N THR A 22 45.70 -34.84 23.40
CA THR A 22 46.28 -34.68 22.06
C THR A 22 45.27 -34.89 20.94
N GLY A 23 45.25 -33.94 20.03
CA GLY A 23 45.07 -33.99 18.61
C GLY A 23 44.00 -34.88 17.99
N ASN A 24 43.04 -34.21 17.36
CA ASN A 24 42.65 -34.48 15.96
C ASN A 24 41.98 -33.18 15.43
N THR A 25 42.71 -32.48 14.59
CA THR A 25 42.17 -31.36 13.81
C THR A 25 41.21 -31.91 12.75
N VAL A 26 39.93 -31.97 13.10
CA VAL A 26 38.89 -32.04 12.09
C VAL A 26 38.78 -30.61 11.51
N GLY A 27 39.19 -30.48 10.26
CA GLY A 27 39.07 -29.24 9.50
C GLY A 27 37.63 -28.77 9.52
N GLN A 28 37.38 -27.68 10.24
CA GLN A 28 36.18 -26.87 10.02
C GLN A 28 36.29 -26.32 8.59
N THR A 29 35.52 -26.90 7.69
CA THR A 29 35.19 -26.27 6.43
C THR A 29 34.49 -24.96 6.77
N GLN A 30 35.24 -23.85 6.73
CA GLN A 30 34.68 -22.53 6.70
C GLN A 30 33.73 -22.49 5.50
N SER A 31 32.46 -22.37 5.78
CA SER A 31 31.47 -21.95 4.76
C SER A 31 32.05 -20.72 4.08
N PRO A 32 32.05 -20.67 2.74
CA PRO A 32 32.60 -19.52 2.03
C PRO A 32 31.87 -18.27 2.51
N ALA A 33 32.65 -17.30 2.96
CA ALA A 33 32.16 -15.97 3.29
C ALA A 33 31.28 -15.48 2.13
N THR A 34 30.02 -15.25 2.39
CA THR A 34 29.05 -14.72 1.44
C THR A 34 29.63 -13.41 0.91
N ASN A 35 29.90 -13.37 -0.38
CA ASN A 35 30.48 -12.23 -1.07
C ASN A 35 29.76 -10.93 -0.70
N LEU A 36 30.42 -10.05 0.05
CA LEU A 36 30.02 -8.69 0.39
C LEU A 36 29.95 -7.73 -0.81
N SER A 37 30.09 -8.23 -2.03
CA SER A 37 30.18 -7.41 -3.25
C SER A 37 28.83 -7.00 -3.87
N ASN A 38 27.69 -7.27 -3.22
CA ASN A 38 26.38 -7.01 -3.81
C ASN A 38 25.54 -5.98 -3.02
N THR A 39 26.15 -5.19 -2.15
CA THR A 39 25.50 -4.09 -1.45
C THR A 39 25.85 -2.75 -2.08
N GLY A 40 24.93 -1.81 -2.00
CA GLY A 40 25.15 -0.48 -2.52
C GLY A 40 24.51 0.59 -1.65
N THR A 41 24.41 1.78 -2.20
CA THR A 41 24.01 2.98 -1.49
C THR A 41 22.91 3.71 -2.26
N ILE A 42 21.95 4.29 -1.54
CA ILE A 42 21.04 5.31 -2.04
C ILE A 42 21.35 6.60 -1.25
N THR A 43 21.47 7.71 -1.96
CA THR A 43 21.66 9.04 -1.37
C THR A 43 20.46 9.91 -1.64
N GLY A 44 20.29 10.97 -0.85
CA GLY A 44 19.20 11.89 -1.14
C GLY A 44 19.20 13.11 -0.25
N ARG A 45 18.14 13.90 -0.41
CA ARG A 45 17.93 15.15 0.33
C ARG A 45 16.46 15.28 0.69
N VAL A 46 16.17 15.81 1.88
CA VAL A 46 14.83 16.21 2.31
C VAL A 46 14.72 17.71 2.35
N VAL A 47 13.68 18.25 1.74
CA VAL A 47 13.43 19.70 1.65
C VAL A 47 11.96 20.00 1.98
N ASN A 48 11.69 21.25 2.36
CA ASN A 48 10.32 21.76 2.45
C ASN A 48 9.81 22.25 1.07
N GLU A 49 8.59 22.75 1.00
CA GLU A 49 7.96 23.29 -0.22
C GLU A 49 8.76 24.44 -0.86
N SER A 50 9.50 25.21 -0.05
CA SER A 50 10.35 26.32 -0.51
C SER A 50 11.75 25.85 -0.94
N GLY A 51 12.02 24.54 -0.93
CA GLY A 51 13.33 23.96 -1.27
C GLY A 51 14.38 24.08 -0.16
N GLN A 52 14.01 24.55 1.03
CA GLN A 52 14.92 24.65 2.17
C GLN A 52 15.17 23.26 2.76
N PRO A 53 16.40 22.96 3.19
CA PRO A 53 16.75 21.67 3.78
C PRO A 53 16.03 21.44 5.11
N LEU A 54 15.63 20.18 5.35
CA LEU A 54 15.05 19.75 6.60
C LEU A 54 16.03 18.80 7.32
N PRO A 55 16.76 19.31 8.34
CA PRO A 55 17.64 18.50 9.17
C PRO A 55 16.83 17.64 10.15
N ASN A 56 17.43 16.53 10.59
CA ASN A 56 16.81 15.59 11.56
C ASN A 56 15.48 14.99 11.07
N ALA A 57 15.24 14.91 9.77
CA ALA A 57 14.15 14.10 9.24
C ALA A 57 14.54 12.63 9.23
N GLU A 58 13.68 11.77 9.74
CA GLU A 58 13.87 10.32 9.73
C GLU A 58 13.52 9.75 8.37
N ILE A 59 14.42 8.96 7.81
CA ILE A 59 14.26 8.30 6.52
C ILE A 59 14.03 6.81 6.75
N TRP A 60 12.95 6.31 6.22
CA TRP A 60 12.60 4.89 6.20
C TRP A 60 12.75 4.35 4.79
N ALA A 61 13.61 3.37 4.61
CA ALA A 61 13.76 2.64 3.37
C ALA A 61 13.29 1.20 3.57
N ARG A 62 12.24 0.82 2.88
CA ARG A 62 11.71 -0.54 2.90
C ARG A 62 11.99 -1.23 1.58
N ALA A 63 12.68 -2.36 1.62
CA ALA A 63 12.84 -3.22 0.45
C ALA A 63 11.48 -3.79 0.03
N ASN A 64 11.15 -3.68 -1.26
CA ASN A 64 9.86 -4.15 -1.77
C ASN A 64 9.83 -5.68 -1.86
N GLY A 65 8.78 -6.29 -1.34
CA GLY A 65 8.55 -7.74 -1.32
C GLY A 65 8.43 -8.34 0.09
N PRO A 66 7.97 -9.58 0.23
CA PRO A 66 7.58 -10.19 1.50
C PRO A 66 8.73 -10.36 2.51
N GLN A 67 9.96 -10.48 2.03
CA GLN A 67 11.17 -10.60 2.88
C GLN A 67 11.97 -9.30 2.97
N GLY A 68 11.32 -8.18 2.69
CA GLY A 68 11.98 -6.88 2.67
C GLY A 68 12.34 -6.39 4.06
N GLY A 69 13.63 -6.26 4.34
CA GLY A 69 14.12 -5.53 5.50
C GLY A 69 13.83 -4.04 5.39
N SER A 70 13.76 -3.35 6.53
CA SER A 70 13.71 -1.90 6.60
C SER A 70 15.02 -1.35 7.15
N LEU A 71 15.46 -0.22 6.62
CA LEU A 71 16.59 0.55 7.13
C LEU A 71 16.12 1.97 7.45
N THR A 72 16.71 2.55 8.47
CA THR A 72 16.45 3.94 8.85
C THR A 72 17.75 4.73 8.88
N THR A 73 17.65 6.03 8.62
CA THR A 73 18.73 7.00 8.81
C THR A 73 18.12 8.37 9.06
N MET A 74 18.94 9.34 9.43
CA MET A 74 18.51 10.73 9.66
C MET A 74 19.17 11.66 8.63
N THR A 75 18.51 12.78 8.33
CA THR A 75 19.14 13.84 7.53
C THR A 75 20.12 14.69 8.36
N ASP A 76 21.19 15.13 7.72
CA ASP A 76 22.17 16.07 8.28
C ASP A 76 21.67 17.53 8.25
N HIS A 77 22.55 18.48 8.62
CA HIS A 77 22.24 19.92 8.64
C HIS A 77 21.89 20.50 7.27
N GLU A 78 22.33 19.86 6.18
CA GLU A 78 22.00 20.23 4.81
C GLU A 78 20.79 19.48 4.26
N GLY A 79 20.08 18.72 5.12
CA GLY A 79 18.95 17.88 4.76
C GLY A 79 19.35 16.64 3.95
N LYS A 80 20.64 16.30 3.88
CA LYS A 80 21.14 15.14 3.11
C LYS A 80 21.07 13.86 3.93
N PHE A 81 20.85 12.73 3.25
CA PHE A 81 20.90 11.39 3.86
C PHE A 81 21.64 10.41 2.98
N LYS A 82 22.12 9.34 3.61
CA LYS A 82 22.79 8.22 2.96
C LYS A 82 22.33 6.90 3.57
N LEU A 83 21.79 6.02 2.75
CA LEU A 83 21.46 4.65 3.09
C LEU A 83 22.54 3.72 2.51
N THR A 84 23.21 2.95 3.35
CA THR A 84 24.31 2.06 2.96
C THR A 84 23.98 0.60 3.25
N GLY A 85 24.72 -0.34 2.66
CA GLY A 85 24.51 -1.76 2.88
C GLY A 85 23.23 -2.32 2.22
N LEU A 86 22.67 -1.60 1.25
CA LEU A 86 21.45 -1.97 0.57
C LEU A 86 21.67 -3.13 -0.40
N GLN A 87 20.83 -4.15 -0.30
CA GLN A 87 20.78 -5.21 -1.31
C GLN A 87 20.28 -4.66 -2.65
N ARG A 88 20.67 -5.25 -3.76
CA ARG A 88 20.22 -4.85 -5.10
C ARG A 88 18.78 -5.28 -5.36
N VAL A 89 17.84 -4.54 -4.73
CA VAL A 89 16.39 -4.64 -4.92
C VAL A 89 15.81 -3.25 -5.00
N SER A 90 14.55 -3.12 -5.38
CA SER A 90 13.88 -1.82 -5.34
C SER A 90 13.43 -1.47 -3.91
N TYR A 91 13.47 -0.19 -3.59
CA TYR A 91 13.11 0.35 -2.28
C TYR A 91 12.00 1.38 -2.39
N THR A 92 11.09 1.35 -1.42
CA THR A 92 10.23 2.50 -1.12
C THR A 92 10.90 3.32 -0.04
N ILE A 93 11.09 4.62 -0.30
CA ILE A 93 11.76 5.53 0.64
C ILE A 93 10.76 6.59 1.08
N VAL A 94 10.62 6.78 2.37
CA VAL A 94 9.72 7.75 2.99
C VAL A 94 10.49 8.58 3.99
N ALA A 95 10.28 9.90 3.98
CA ALA A 95 10.76 10.79 5.02
C ALA A 95 9.64 11.06 6.04
N SER A 96 10.00 11.12 7.32
CA SER A 96 9.12 11.48 8.43
C SER A 96 9.78 12.55 9.28
N MET A 97 9.01 13.57 9.64
CA MET A 97 9.44 14.62 10.56
C MET A 97 8.22 15.12 11.35
N PRO A 98 8.32 15.33 12.68
CA PRO A 98 7.22 15.88 13.46
C PRO A 98 6.64 17.15 12.84
N SER A 99 5.33 17.26 12.80
CA SER A 99 4.58 18.38 12.19
C SER A 99 4.71 18.54 10.68
N TYR A 100 5.38 17.63 9.99
CA TYR A 100 5.49 17.63 8.53
C TYR A 100 4.83 16.39 7.93
N MET A 101 4.46 16.51 6.66
CA MET A 101 3.86 15.46 5.85
C MET A 101 4.63 15.32 4.52
N PRO A 102 4.84 14.14 3.95
CA PRO A 102 5.33 14.03 2.59
C PRO A 102 4.32 14.63 1.61
N THR A 103 4.84 15.28 0.57
CA THR A 103 4.07 15.60 -0.63
C THR A 103 3.86 14.30 -1.41
N GLY A 104 2.61 13.97 -1.70
CA GLY A 104 2.23 12.78 -2.44
C GLY A 104 1.13 11.99 -1.72
N ASP A 105 0.50 11.11 -2.44
CA ASP A 105 -0.70 10.38 -2.07
C ASP A 105 -0.45 9.46 -0.86
N ARG A 106 -0.60 9.98 0.37
CA ARG A 106 -0.62 9.17 1.57
C ARG A 106 -2.02 8.60 1.78
N GLY A 107 -2.08 7.29 1.81
CA GLY A 107 -3.29 6.54 2.13
C GLY A 107 -3.80 5.68 0.98
N ARG A 108 -3.13 5.69 -0.16
CA ARG A 108 -3.54 4.93 -1.32
C ARG A 108 -2.42 4.05 -1.81
N ASP A 109 -2.64 2.77 -1.67
CA ASP A 109 -1.93 1.69 -2.34
C ASP A 109 -0.38 1.88 -2.43
N ASN A 110 0.32 1.26 -1.49
CA ASN A 110 1.79 1.19 -1.43
C ASN A 110 2.44 0.70 -2.76
N SER A 111 1.61 0.23 -3.70
CA SER A 111 2.03 -0.26 -5.02
C SER A 111 2.47 0.87 -5.97
N GLN A 112 2.04 2.12 -5.72
CA GLN A 112 2.34 3.27 -6.58
C GLN A 112 3.38 4.25 -6.00
N SER A 113 3.88 4.00 -4.79
CA SER A 113 4.99 4.78 -4.26
C SER A 113 6.22 4.65 -5.17
N ALA A 114 6.92 5.76 -5.39
CA ALA A 114 8.13 5.76 -6.21
C ALA A 114 9.10 4.66 -5.74
N LYS A 115 9.60 3.88 -6.68
CA LYS A 115 10.55 2.80 -6.42
C LYS A 115 11.93 3.27 -6.81
N TYR A 116 12.87 3.10 -5.90
CA TYR A 116 14.25 3.53 -6.05
C TYR A 116 15.17 2.32 -6.11
N ALA A 117 16.17 2.39 -6.97
CA ALA A 117 17.20 1.38 -7.09
C ALA A 117 18.48 1.81 -6.35
N VAL A 118 19.31 0.86 -6.02
CA VAL A 118 20.65 1.12 -5.50
C VAL A 118 21.45 1.95 -6.52
N GLY A 119 22.02 3.07 -6.06
CA GLY A 119 22.75 4.04 -6.89
C GLY A 119 21.91 5.29 -7.22
N ASP A 120 20.63 5.31 -6.88
CA ASP A 120 19.78 6.48 -7.10
C ASP A 120 20.11 7.62 -6.12
N SER A 121 19.84 8.88 -6.58
CA SER A 121 19.80 10.07 -5.76
C SER A 121 18.36 10.59 -5.69
N VAL A 122 17.84 10.82 -4.48
CA VAL A 122 16.41 11.04 -4.22
C VAL A 122 16.21 12.39 -3.54
N THR A 123 15.26 13.20 -4.04
CA THR A 123 14.77 14.37 -3.31
C THR A 123 13.37 14.11 -2.79
N LEU A 124 13.21 14.21 -1.46
CA LEU A 124 11.92 14.05 -0.79
C LEU A 124 11.46 15.41 -0.29
N THR A 125 10.22 15.78 -0.62
CA THR A 125 9.63 17.04 -0.17
C THR A 125 8.64 16.78 0.95
N LEU A 126 8.76 17.52 2.05
CA LEU A 126 7.81 17.52 3.16
C LEU A 126 7.11 18.87 3.24
N VAL A 127 5.81 18.85 3.53
CA VAL A 127 4.98 20.04 3.74
C VAL A 127 4.57 20.13 5.20
N LYS A 128 4.38 21.34 5.72
CA LYS A 128 3.91 21.52 7.09
C LYS A 128 2.48 20.99 7.21
N GLY A 129 2.27 20.04 8.12
CA GLY A 129 0.96 19.47 8.39
C GLY A 129 0.09 20.41 9.24
N GLY A 130 -1.22 20.31 9.05
CA GLY A 130 -2.19 21.02 9.87
C GLY A 130 -2.39 20.39 11.25
N VAL A 131 -3.12 21.10 12.11
CA VAL A 131 -3.41 20.69 13.50
C VAL A 131 -4.90 20.92 13.77
N ILE A 132 -5.54 19.95 14.46
CA ILE A 132 -6.90 20.07 15.00
C ILE A 132 -6.81 19.84 16.52
N THR A 133 -7.41 20.75 17.30
CA THR A 133 -7.48 20.64 18.76
C THR A 133 -8.86 21.01 19.27
N GLY A 134 -9.26 20.37 20.37
CA GLY A 134 -10.53 20.59 21.01
C GLY A 134 -10.63 19.88 22.36
N LYS A 135 -11.81 19.90 22.94
CA LYS A 135 -12.15 19.27 24.21
C LYS A 135 -13.28 18.27 24.04
N VAL A 136 -13.21 17.15 24.75
CA VAL A 136 -14.30 16.17 24.84
C VAL A 136 -14.91 16.26 26.23
N THR A 137 -16.22 16.47 26.31
CA THR A 137 -16.95 16.57 27.57
C THR A 137 -18.17 15.66 27.58
N THR A 138 -18.66 15.29 28.75
CA THR A 138 -19.96 14.66 28.96
C THR A 138 -21.11 15.65 28.71
N ALA A 139 -22.33 15.19 28.82
CA ALA A 139 -23.52 16.05 28.74
C ALA A 139 -23.56 17.13 29.84
N GLU A 140 -22.98 16.83 31.00
CA GLU A 140 -22.89 17.69 32.18
C GLU A 140 -21.71 18.67 32.12
N GLY A 141 -20.83 18.54 31.09
CA GLY A 141 -19.66 19.41 30.89
C GLY A 141 -18.38 18.89 31.52
N GLU A 142 -18.40 17.71 32.15
CA GLU A 142 -17.22 17.08 32.74
C GLU A 142 -16.27 16.55 31.66
N PRO A 143 -14.94 16.62 31.84
CA PRO A 143 -13.98 16.13 30.86
C PRO A 143 -14.07 14.60 30.70
N VAL A 144 -14.03 14.13 29.45
CA VAL A 144 -13.90 12.69 29.15
C VAL A 144 -12.43 12.37 28.94
N VAL A 145 -11.86 11.58 29.86
CA VAL A 145 -10.42 11.26 29.93
C VAL A 145 -10.10 9.97 29.21
N ALA A 146 -8.97 9.94 28.50
CA ALA A 146 -8.43 8.77 27.79
C ALA A 146 -9.37 8.17 26.72
N ILE A 147 -10.35 8.91 26.24
CA ILE A 147 -11.17 8.49 25.09
C ILE A 147 -10.38 8.74 23.80
N GLY A 148 -10.38 7.76 22.90
CA GLY A 148 -9.76 7.89 21.56
C GLY A 148 -10.51 8.93 20.70
N VAL A 149 -9.76 9.94 20.23
CA VAL A 149 -10.24 10.95 19.27
C VAL A 149 -9.61 10.66 17.92
N ARG A 150 -10.42 10.43 16.89
CA ARG A 150 -9.97 10.14 15.54
C ARG A 150 -10.40 11.20 14.55
N VAL A 151 -9.55 11.40 13.56
CA VAL A 151 -9.79 12.31 12.44
C VAL A 151 -9.89 11.49 11.17
N GLU A 152 -11.02 11.63 10.49
CA GLU A 152 -11.27 10.97 9.20
C GLU A 152 -11.23 12.01 8.09
N LEU A 153 -10.45 11.74 7.04
CA LEU A 153 -10.34 12.62 5.87
C LEU A 153 -11.43 12.25 4.85
N LEU A 154 -12.36 13.18 4.60
CA LEU A 154 -13.45 12.99 3.63
C LEU A 154 -13.06 13.42 2.22
N ARG A 155 -12.29 14.53 2.13
CA ARG A 155 -11.81 15.11 0.87
C ARG A 155 -10.36 15.54 1.04
N ASP A 156 -9.55 15.30 0.01
CA ASP A 156 -8.18 15.81 -0.01
C ASP A 156 -8.12 17.33 -0.23
N GLY A 157 -6.90 17.89 -0.23
CA GLY A 157 -6.68 19.33 -0.44
C GLY A 157 -7.16 19.86 -1.79
N ASP A 158 -7.37 18.97 -2.77
CA ASP A 158 -7.91 19.28 -4.10
C ASP A 158 -9.45 19.12 -4.15
N GLY A 159 -10.11 18.82 -3.01
CA GLY A 159 -11.55 18.64 -2.89
C GLY A 159 -12.07 17.27 -3.37
N ARG A 160 -11.19 16.32 -3.74
CA ARG A 160 -11.60 14.99 -4.17
C ARG A 160 -12.09 14.17 -2.98
N ARG A 161 -13.21 13.49 -3.16
CA ARG A 161 -13.70 12.55 -2.15
C ARG A 161 -12.74 11.36 -2.03
N LEU A 162 -12.40 11.04 -0.80
CA LEU A 162 -11.65 9.84 -0.47
C LEU A 162 -12.60 8.67 -0.18
N ALA A 163 -12.05 7.46 -0.26
CA ALA A 163 -12.78 6.31 0.24
C ALA A 163 -13.09 6.54 1.73
N PRO A 164 -14.36 6.42 2.14
CA PRO A 164 -14.74 6.61 3.52
C PRO A 164 -13.99 5.66 4.46
N GLY A 165 -13.82 6.04 5.74
CA GLY A 165 -13.03 5.28 6.71
C GLY A 165 -11.52 5.53 6.62
N SER A 166 -11.08 6.55 5.87
CA SER A 166 -9.67 6.97 5.86
C SER A 166 -9.34 7.69 7.17
N VAL A 167 -9.19 6.92 8.27
CA VAL A 167 -8.69 7.44 9.54
C VAL A 167 -7.23 7.85 9.33
N VAL A 168 -6.96 9.15 9.49
CA VAL A 168 -5.61 9.69 9.32
C VAL A 168 -4.81 9.53 10.60
N ARG A 169 -5.44 9.73 11.75
CA ARG A 169 -4.81 9.68 13.06
C ARG A 169 -5.82 9.51 14.19
N GLU A 170 -5.39 8.84 15.26
CA GLU A 170 -6.12 8.74 16.51
C GLU A 170 -5.20 9.09 17.68
N VAL A 171 -5.69 9.83 18.66
CA VAL A 171 -4.99 10.17 19.92
C VAL A 171 -5.98 10.12 21.08
N PRO A 172 -5.57 9.72 22.30
CA PRO A 172 -6.42 9.82 23.47
C PRO A 172 -6.52 11.28 23.98
N THR A 173 -7.61 11.60 24.65
CA THR A 173 -7.74 12.84 25.43
C THR A 173 -6.85 12.80 26.68
N ASP A 174 -6.39 13.98 27.14
CA ASP A 174 -5.67 14.15 28.39
C ASP A 174 -6.64 14.14 29.61
N ASP A 175 -6.11 14.40 30.82
CA ASP A 175 -6.87 14.46 32.09
C ASP A 175 -7.87 15.61 32.18
N ARG A 176 -7.80 16.58 31.27
CA ARG A 176 -8.74 17.69 31.13
C ARG A 176 -9.72 17.49 29.99
N GLY A 177 -9.69 16.32 29.33
CA GLY A 177 -10.47 16.00 28.16
C GLY A 177 -9.97 16.68 26.87
N ILE A 178 -8.76 17.25 26.86
CA ILE A 178 -8.21 17.97 25.70
C ILE A 178 -7.51 16.98 24.77
N TYR A 179 -7.66 17.20 23.47
CA TYR A 179 -6.92 16.48 22.43
C TYR A 179 -6.23 17.44 21.47
N ARG A 180 -5.11 17.00 20.88
CA ARG A 180 -4.37 17.72 19.85
C ARG A 180 -3.81 16.75 18.83
N ILE A 181 -4.31 16.84 17.60
CA ILE A 181 -3.91 15.99 16.48
C ILE A 181 -3.16 16.86 15.47
N TYR A 182 -1.91 16.50 15.19
CA TYR A 182 -0.99 17.24 14.30
C TYR A 182 -0.52 16.37 13.15
N GLY A 183 0.10 17.02 12.14
CA GLY A 183 0.62 16.33 10.95
C GLY A 183 -0.52 15.86 10.07
N LEU A 184 -1.57 16.67 9.95
CA LEU A 184 -2.72 16.40 9.09
C LEU A 184 -2.50 17.00 7.70
N PRO A 185 -2.88 16.29 6.62
CA PRO A 185 -2.89 16.87 5.27
C PRO A 185 -3.93 18.00 5.19
N ALA A 186 -3.80 18.85 4.17
CA ALA A 186 -4.90 19.74 3.82
C ALA A 186 -6.10 18.90 3.35
N GLY A 187 -7.31 19.37 3.68
CA GLY A 187 -8.54 18.69 3.26
C GLY A 187 -9.71 18.96 4.15
N THR A 188 -10.79 18.20 3.92
CA THR A 188 -12.01 18.26 4.73
C THR A 188 -12.12 17.01 5.59
N PHE A 189 -12.33 17.22 6.89
CA PHE A 189 -12.33 16.18 7.91
C PHE A 189 -13.64 16.12 8.67
N ILE A 190 -13.89 14.98 9.31
CA ILE A 190 -14.77 14.85 10.46
C ILE A 190 -13.97 14.35 11.65
N VAL A 191 -14.37 14.74 12.86
CA VAL A 191 -13.70 14.32 14.10
C VAL A 191 -14.69 13.53 14.93
N GLY A 192 -14.27 12.34 15.36
CA GLY A 192 -15.11 11.43 16.14
C GLY A 192 -14.39 10.91 17.38
N VAL A 193 -15.16 10.50 18.39
CA VAL A 193 -14.67 9.92 19.66
C VAL A 193 -15.41 8.65 20.00
N GLY A 194 -14.75 7.74 20.71
CA GLY A 194 -15.33 6.48 21.14
C GLY A 194 -15.56 5.50 19.98
N GLY A 195 -15.95 4.28 20.32
CA GLY A 195 -15.99 3.17 19.38
C GLY A 195 -14.59 2.87 18.85
N THR A 196 -13.99 1.77 19.18
CA THR A 196 -12.59 1.51 18.81
C THR A 196 -12.44 1.04 17.37
N ASN A 197 -11.38 1.49 16.69
CA ASN A 197 -10.90 0.91 15.43
C ASN A 197 -9.61 0.09 15.62
N ASP A 198 -9.02 0.12 16.82
CA ASP A 198 -7.74 -0.51 17.08
C ASP A 198 -7.84 -1.53 18.23
N TYR A 199 -8.07 -2.77 17.86
CA TYR A 199 -8.04 -3.91 18.78
C TYR A 199 -6.62 -4.42 19.06
N SER A 200 -5.59 -3.80 18.52
CA SER A 200 -4.19 -4.10 18.87
C SER A 200 -3.82 -3.58 20.26
N ARG A 201 -4.68 -2.77 20.88
CA ARG A 201 -4.53 -2.32 22.25
C ARG A 201 -4.93 -3.46 23.20
N THR A 202 -4.00 -3.90 24.01
CA THR A 202 -4.26 -4.80 25.13
C THR A 202 -5.12 -4.09 26.18
N GLY A 203 -6.43 -4.22 26.06
CA GLY A 203 -7.39 -3.72 27.07
C GLY A 203 -8.67 -3.17 26.44
N ILE A 204 -9.82 -3.67 26.94
CA ILE A 204 -11.13 -3.12 26.62
C ILE A 204 -11.22 -1.75 27.27
N ASN A 205 -11.45 -0.70 26.49
CA ASN A 205 -11.73 0.63 26.99
C ASN A 205 -13.23 0.70 27.36
N ALA A 206 -13.58 1.41 28.43
CA ALA A 206 -14.96 1.63 28.86
C ALA A 206 -15.86 2.23 27.77
N PHE A 207 -15.28 2.87 26.76
CA PHE A 207 -15.98 3.51 25.64
C PHE A 207 -16.22 2.60 24.43
N ASP A 208 -15.67 1.39 24.42
CA ASP A 208 -15.72 0.48 23.27
C ASP A 208 -17.13 -0.09 22.99
N SER A 209 -17.97 -0.12 24.04
CA SER A 209 -19.36 -0.58 23.95
C SER A 209 -20.34 0.50 23.46
N ASN A 210 -19.87 1.72 23.26
CA ASN A 210 -20.72 2.84 22.88
C ASN A 210 -20.56 3.18 21.39
N VAL A 211 -21.64 3.69 20.81
CA VAL A 211 -21.62 4.21 19.44
C VAL A 211 -20.68 5.41 19.37
N PRO A 212 -19.86 5.55 18.32
CA PRO A 212 -19.04 6.74 18.12
C PRO A 212 -19.86 8.03 18.11
N THR A 213 -19.34 9.06 18.76
CA THR A 213 -19.89 10.43 18.72
C THR A 213 -18.99 11.31 17.87
N TYR A 214 -19.59 12.07 16.95
CA TYR A 214 -18.86 13.00 16.08
C TYR A 214 -19.14 14.45 16.45
N ALA A 215 -18.20 15.33 16.16
CA ALA A 215 -18.31 16.77 16.44
C ALA A 215 -19.57 17.38 15.77
N PRO A 216 -20.30 18.27 16.46
CA PRO A 216 -20.14 18.69 17.86
C PRO A 216 -20.77 17.72 18.88
N SER A 217 -21.77 16.93 18.51
CA SER A 217 -22.47 15.90 19.30
C SER A 217 -23.45 15.13 18.41
N SER A 218 -22.95 14.45 17.39
CA SER A 218 -23.78 13.89 16.32
C SER A 218 -23.38 12.45 15.98
N THR A 219 -24.17 11.86 15.07
CA THR A 219 -23.76 10.66 14.33
C THR A 219 -22.81 11.05 13.19
N ARG A 220 -22.18 10.06 12.57
CA ARG A 220 -21.25 10.28 11.46
C ARG A 220 -21.88 11.06 10.29
N ASP A 221 -23.11 10.72 9.91
CA ASP A 221 -23.80 11.33 8.76
C ASP A 221 -24.16 12.80 8.99
N ASN A 222 -24.25 13.22 10.26
CA ASN A 222 -24.54 14.60 10.67
C ASN A 222 -23.32 15.29 11.30
N ALA A 223 -22.12 14.72 11.12
CA ALA A 223 -20.88 15.30 11.63
C ALA A 223 -20.55 16.62 10.95
N ALA A 224 -20.03 17.57 11.73
CA ALA A 224 -19.54 18.83 11.17
C ALA A 224 -18.32 18.57 10.28
N GLU A 225 -18.39 19.00 9.02
CA GLU A 225 -17.23 18.99 8.12
C GLU A 225 -16.27 20.14 8.49
N ILE A 226 -15.00 19.81 8.69
CA ILE A 226 -13.94 20.72 9.13
C ILE A 226 -12.92 20.84 8.01
N SER A 227 -12.78 22.04 7.44
CA SER A 227 -11.78 22.32 6.41
C SER A 227 -10.47 22.78 7.05
N LEU A 228 -9.35 22.15 6.67
CA LEU A 228 -8.01 22.40 7.18
C LEU A 228 -7.06 22.74 6.02
N ARG A 229 -6.37 23.88 6.13
CA ARG A 229 -5.34 24.31 5.17
C ARG A 229 -3.96 23.74 5.54
N PRO A 230 -3.00 23.74 4.61
CA PRO A 230 -1.63 23.33 4.93
C PRO A 230 -1.06 24.18 6.08
N GLY A 231 -0.55 23.52 7.13
CA GLY A 231 0.07 24.19 8.28
C GLY A 231 -0.87 25.00 9.20
N GLU A 232 -2.18 24.99 8.94
CA GLU A 232 -3.19 25.66 9.77
C GLU A 232 -3.38 24.93 11.11
N GLU A 233 -3.66 25.69 12.18
CA GLU A 233 -4.06 25.16 13.48
C GLU A 233 -5.49 25.61 13.78
N LEU A 234 -6.41 24.64 13.78
CA LEU A 234 -7.80 24.83 14.16
C LEU A 234 -8.01 24.45 15.61
N THR A 235 -8.57 25.39 16.39
CA THR A 235 -8.88 25.21 17.81
C THR A 235 -10.37 25.23 18.03
N GLY A 236 -10.84 24.66 19.17
CA GLY A 236 -12.24 24.68 19.55
C GLY A 236 -13.12 23.70 18.77
N VAL A 237 -12.53 22.63 18.22
CA VAL A 237 -13.31 21.52 17.66
C VAL A 237 -13.76 20.64 18.82
N ASP A 238 -14.74 21.14 19.58
CA ASP A 238 -15.19 20.48 20.81
C ASP A 238 -16.25 19.41 20.51
N ILE A 239 -16.23 18.35 21.32
CA ILE A 239 -17.18 17.23 21.19
C ILE A 239 -17.86 16.99 22.53
N ARG A 240 -19.19 17.04 22.50
CA ARG A 240 -20.02 16.60 23.59
C ARG A 240 -20.35 15.12 23.38
N TYR A 241 -19.72 14.29 24.19
CA TYR A 241 -19.83 12.83 24.07
C TYR A 241 -21.22 12.36 24.52
N ARG A 242 -21.86 11.51 23.69
CA ARG A 242 -23.23 11.05 23.90
C ARG A 242 -23.30 9.82 24.82
N GLY A 243 -22.29 8.97 24.80
CA GLY A 243 -22.25 7.76 25.60
C GLY A 243 -23.36 6.75 25.32
N GLU A 244 -23.91 6.75 24.10
CA GLU A 244 -25.01 5.87 23.71
C GLU A 244 -24.52 4.42 23.56
N PRO A 245 -25.17 3.43 24.20
CA PRO A 245 -24.84 2.02 24.03
C PRO A 245 -25.05 1.58 22.57
N GLY A 246 -24.05 0.92 22.00
CA GLY A 246 -24.14 0.30 20.69
C GLY A 246 -24.64 -1.13 20.75
N ARG A 247 -24.80 -1.74 19.57
CA ARG A 247 -25.15 -3.17 19.41
C ARG A 247 -23.88 -3.98 19.22
N ALA A 248 -24.03 -5.30 19.30
CA ALA A 248 -22.93 -6.22 19.10
C ALA A 248 -23.20 -7.19 17.93
N ILE A 249 -22.12 -7.57 17.24
CA ILE A 249 -22.08 -8.74 16.35
C ILE A 249 -21.16 -9.76 16.99
N SER A 250 -21.64 -10.99 17.21
CA SER A 250 -20.83 -12.06 17.75
C SER A 250 -21.04 -13.38 17.02
N GLY A 251 -20.03 -14.25 17.09
CA GLY A 251 -20.07 -15.52 16.40
C GLY A 251 -18.81 -16.34 16.56
N THR A 252 -18.64 -17.31 15.65
CA THR A 252 -17.49 -18.22 15.64
C THR A 252 -16.81 -18.27 14.29
N ALA A 253 -15.49 -18.40 14.29
CA ALA A 253 -14.70 -18.65 13.09
C ALA A 253 -14.21 -20.12 13.11
N THR A 254 -14.37 -20.82 11.98
CA THR A 254 -13.92 -22.21 11.82
C THR A 254 -12.97 -22.33 10.63
N GLY A 255 -12.05 -23.30 10.69
CA GLY A 255 -11.09 -23.50 9.61
C GLY A 255 -10.18 -24.68 9.86
N PRO A 256 -9.04 -24.76 9.15
CA PRO A 256 -8.09 -25.84 9.31
C PRO A 256 -7.71 -26.05 10.78
N SER A 257 -7.87 -27.29 11.27
CA SER A 257 -7.55 -27.67 12.65
C SER A 257 -6.06 -27.86 12.82
N ARG A 258 -5.30 -26.76 13.05
CA ARG A 258 -3.90 -26.80 13.47
C ARG A 258 -3.78 -26.06 14.80
N GLU A 259 -2.93 -26.58 15.69
CA GLU A 259 -2.74 -26.02 17.03
C GLU A 259 -2.18 -24.61 17.04
N ASP A 260 -1.59 -24.16 15.92
CA ASP A 260 -0.93 -22.87 15.76
C ASP A 260 -1.66 -21.92 14.77
N THR A 261 -2.96 -22.10 14.57
CA THR A 261 -3.75 -21.24 13.68
C THR A 261 -4.31 -20.04 14.42
N GLU A 262 -3.90 -18.85 14.00
CA GLU A 262 -4.47 -17.57 14.44
C GLU A 262 -5.64 -17.17 13.53
N PHE A 263 -6.73 -16.68 14.11
CA PHE A 263 -7.85 -16.12 13.35
C PHE A 263 -7.88 -14.60 13.51
N ILE A 264 -8.04 -13.91 12.39
CA ILE A 264 -8.32 -12.47 12.33
C ILE A 264 -9.71 -12.32 11.76
N VAL A 265 -10.64 -11.78 12.53
CA VAL A 265 -12.00 -11.49 12.05
C VAL A 265 -12.07 -10.00 11.75
N THR A 266 -12.48 -9.67 10.55
CA THR A 266 -12.61 -8.28 10.08
C THR A 266 -14.07 -7.92 9.90
N LEU A 267 -14.48 -6.83 10.53
CA LEU A 267 -15.78 -6.19 10.35
C LEU A 267 -15.63 -4.96 9.45
N THR A 268 -16.43 -4.87 8.41
CA THR A 268 -16.44 -3.73 7.48
C THR A 268 -17.82 -3.10 7.46
N HIS A 269 -17.94 -1.83 7.86
CA HIS A 269 -19.20 -1.08 7.82
C HIS A 269 -19.45 -0.48 6.44
N LEU A 270 -20.61 -0.71 5.84
CA LEU A 270 -20.92 -0.25 4.49
C LEU A 270 -21.31 1.24 4.45
N GLY A 271 -22.04 1.72 5.45
CA GLY A 271 -22.49 3.11 5.54
C GLY A 271 -21.35 4.11 5.69
N ASP A 272 -20.27 3.73 6.40
CA ASP A 272 -19.05 4.53 6.57
C ASP A 272 -18.06 4.36 5.41
N GLY A 273 -18.55 3.88 4.26
CA GLY A 273 -17.76 3.63 3.05
C GLY A 273 -16.65 2.63 3.22
N GLY A 274 -16.85 1.65 4.10
CA GLY A 274 -15.98 0.54 4.31
C GLY A 274 -14.94 0.75 5.42
N SER A 275 -15.28 1.49 6.48
CA SER A 275 -14.46 1.48 7.71
C SER A 275 -14.32 0.04 8.20
N GLN A 276 -13.09 -0.35 8.53
CA GLN A 276 -12.79 -1.72 8.95
C GLN A 276 -12.41 -1.75 10.42
N ARG A 277 -12.94 -2.74 11.13
CA ARG A 277 -12.50 -3.13 12.47
C ARG A 277 -11.97 -4.56 12.40
N ASN A 278 -10.86 -4.83 13.05
CA ASN A 278 -10.27 -6.15 13.13
C ASN A 278 -10.29 -6.64 14.56
N GLU A 279 -10.70 -7.87 14.78
CA GLU A 279 -10.53 -8.60 16.03
C GLU A 279 -9.59 -9.77 15.77
N THR A 280 -8.51 -9.85 16.55
CA THR A 280 -7.56 -10.96 16.47
C THR A 280 -7.87 -11.95 17.59
N ILE A 281 -8.26 -13.14 17.21
CA ILE A 281 -8.49 -14.25 18.14
C ILE A 281 -7.19 -15.03 18.25
N TYR A 282 -6.43 -14.77 19.33
CA TYR A 282 -5.25 -15.58 19.69
C TYR A 282 -5.73 -16.91 20.30
N GLN A 283 -5.05 -17.95 19.89
CA GLN A 283 -5.36 -19.34 20.20
C GLN A 283 -5.58 -19.68 21.67
N GLU A 284 -6.79 -20.11 21.94
CA GLU A 284 -7.07 -21.26 22.80
C GLU A 284 -7.79 -22.29 21.90
N PRO A 285 -7.48 -23.60 21.95
CA PRO A 285 -8.07 -24.58 21.03
C PRO A 285 -9.59 -24.70 21.07
N ARG A 286 -10.25 -23.96 21.96
CA ARG A 286 -11.68 -24.06 22.24
C ARG A 286 -12.49 -22.77 22.05
N ALA A 287 -11.86 -21.58 21.97
CA ALA A 287 -12.59 -20.32 21.82
C ALA A 287 -12.24 -19.67 20.46
N ARG A 288 -12.99 -20.06 19.44
CA ARG A 288 -12.96 -19.40 18.11
C ARG A 288 -14.06 -18.35 18.02
N GLU A 289 -14.41 -17.76 19.16
CA GLU A 289 -15.48 -16.78 19.29
C GLU A 289 -14.95 -15.39 19.05
N PHE A 290 -15.74 -14.54 18.42
CA PHE A 290 -15.47 -13.13 18.24
C PHE A 290 -16.67 -12.30 18.66
N ILE A 291 -16.41 -11.03 19.05
CA ILE A 291 -17.43 -10.05 19.37
C ILE A 291 -16.99 -8.66 18.94
N PHE A 292 -17.83 -7.94 18.23
CA PHE A 292 -17.67 -6.55 17.88
C PHE A 292 -18.74 -5.72 18.60
N PRO A 293 -18.44 -5.09 19.73
CA PRO A 293 -19.39 -4.26 20.46
C PRO A 293 -19.44 -2.82 19.91
N GLY A 294 -20.36 -2.00 20.41
CA GLY A 294 -20.42 -0.57 20.16
C GLY A 294 -20.80 -0.20 18.73
N LEU A 295 -21.56 -1.03 18.05
CA LEU A 295 -21.95 -0.82 16.67
C LEU A 295 -23.25 -0.05 16.56
N PRO A 296 -23.35 0.99 15.69
CA PRO A 296 -24.61 1.57 15.29
C PRO A 296 -25.43 0.62 14.43
N ASP A 297 -26.72 0.89 14.28
CA ASP A 297 -27.54 0.22 13.27
C ASP A 297 -26.93 0.46 11.88
N GLY A 298 -26.92 -0.57 11.05
CA GLY A 298 -26.28 -0.49 9.74
C GLY A 298 -26.06 -1.85 9.09
N ASP A 299 -25.45 -1.82 7.91
CA ASP A 299 -25.07 -2.99 7.12
C ASP A 299 -23.56 -3.21 7.21
N TYR A 300 -23.19 -4.45 7.51
CA TYR A 300 -21.80 -4.84 7.78
C TYR A 300 -21.42 -6.08 6.97
N TYR A 301 -20.19 -6.12 6.49
CA TYR A 301 -19.57 -7.39 6.09
C TYR A 301 -18.67 -7.90 7.20
N VAL A 302 -18.74 -9.21 7.47
CA VAL A 302 -17.83 -9.90 8.38
C VAL A 302 -17.08 -10.98 7.61
N THR A 303 -15.77 -11.06 7.80
CA THR A 303 -14.89 -12.04 7.16
C THR A 303 -13.87 -12.55 8.16
N ALA A 304 -13.57 -13.83 8.14
CA ALA A 304 -12.51 -14.44 8.94
C ALA A 304 -11.32 -14.84 8.06
N GLN A 305 -10.13 -14.59 8.55
CA GLN A 305 -8.87 -15.08 8.01
C GLN A 305 -8.21 -16.00 9.02
N ALA A 306 -7.74 -17.14 8.58
CA ALA A 306 -6.95 -18.07 9.36
C ALA A 306 -5.51 -18.07 8.86
N ASN A 307 -4.54 -17.82 9.75
CA ASN A 307 -3.12 -17.78 9.47
C ASN A 307 -2.44 -18.95 10.22
N SER A 308 -1.64 -19.73 9.53
CA SER A 308 -0.77 -20.74 10.14
C SER A 308 0.70 -20.33 9.98
N ARG A 309 1.55 -20.77 10.90
CA ARG A 309 3.01 -20.51 10.85
C ARG A 309 3.70 -21.01 9.58
N ASN A 310 3.10 -21.96 8.87
CA ASN A 310 3.65 -22.53 7.64
C ASN A 310 3.21 -21.77 6.37
N ASP A 311 2.79 -20.49 6.49
CA ASP A 311 2.24 -19.70 5.38
C ASP A 311 0.96 -20.28 4.73
N ASP A 312 0.34 -21.28 5.33
CA ASP A 312 -0.96 -21.77 4.90
C ASP A 312 -2.03 -20.82 5.42
N MET A 313 -2.65 -20.10 4.51
CA MET A 313 -3.71 -19.14 4.83
C MET A 313 -5.03 -19.64 4.31
N ALA A 314 -6.09 -19.32 5.05
CA ALA A 314 -7.47 -19.57 4.64
C ALA A 314 -8.32 -18.32 4.91
N VAL A 315 -9.38 -18.12 4.13
CA VAL A 315 -10.30 -16.98 4.29
C VAL A 315 -11.74 -17.46 4.14
N SER A 316 -12.66 -16.88 4.90
CA SER A 316 -14.09 -17.14 4.75
C SER A 316 -14.69 -16.33 3.60
N ASP A 317 -15.87 -16.71 3.14
CA ASP A 317 -16.71 -15.80 2.39
C ASP A 317 -17.12 -14.63 3.25
N SER A 318 -17.30 -13.44 2.62
CA SER A 318 -17.82 -12.24 3.28
C SER A 318 -19.31 -12.44 3.55
N LYS A 319 -19.73 -12.30 4.81
CA LYS A 319 -21.11 -12.44 5.23
C LYS A 319 -21.73 -11.09 5.51
N LEU A 320 -22.82 -10.75 4.81
CA LEU A 320 -23.57 -9.53 5.07
C LEU A 320 -24.40 -9.70 6.34
N ILE A 321 -24.21 -8.80 7.29
CA ILE A 321 -24.93 -8.73 8.57
C ILE A 321 -25.64 -7.39 8.65
N GLN A 322 -26.89 -7.42 9.07
CA GLN A 322 -27.72 -6.21 9.25
C GLN A 322 -28.06 -6.04 10.71
N ILE A 323 -27.64 -4.92 11.30
CA ILE A 323 -28.07 -4.50 12.63
C ILE A 323 -29.29 -3.59 12.50
N ARG A 324 -30.37 -3.94 13.19
CA ARG A 324 -31.63 -3.20 13.22
C ARG A 324 -32.18 -3.18 14.64
N GLY A 325 -31.56 -2.39 15.53
CA GLY A 325 -31.98 -2.18 16.90
C GLY A 325 -31.69 -3.32 17.88
N ALA A 326 -31.08 -4.43 17.45
CA ALA A 326 -30.75 -5.58 18.29
C ALA A 326 -29.37 -6.16 17.97
N ASP A 327 -28.77 -6.83 18.95
CA ASP A 327 -27.55 -7.59 18.76
C ASP A 327 -27.73 -8.74 17.77
N VAL A 328 -26.71 -9.05 16.99
CA VAL A 328 -26.67 -10.19 16.10
C VAL A 328 -25.68 -11.22 16.63
N THR A 329 -26.18 -12.40 16.96
CA THR A 329 -25.38 -13.48 17.57
C THR A 329 -25.35 -14.71 16.66
N GLY A 330 -24.40 -15.63 16.91
CA GLY A 330 -24.32 -16.90 16.19
C GLY A 330 -23.85 -16.78 14.73
N VAL A 331 -23.05 -15.76 14.41
CA VAL A 331 -22.46 -15.62 13.08
C VAL A 331 -21.35 -16.66 12.89
N GLU A 332 -21.53 -17.56 11.95
CA GLU A 332 -20.55 -18.60 11.63
C GLU A 332 -19.73 -18.23 10.40
N LEU A 333 -18.41 -18.28 10.49
CA LEU A 333 -17.46 -17.98 9.42
C LEU A 333 -16.55 -19.20 9.17
N ALA A 334 -16.78 -19.91 8.07
CA ALA A 334 -15.96 -21.06 7.67
C ALA A 334 -14.89 -20.63 6.68
N THR A 335 -13.61 -20.77 7.06
CA THR A 335 -12.49 -20.40 6.18
C THR A 335 -12.14 -21.51 5.21
N GLN A 336 -11.80 -21.13 3.97
CA GLN A 336 -11.34 -22.01 2.90
C GLN A 336 -9.88 -21.69 2.55
N PRO A 337 -9.05 -22.70 2.19
CA PRO A 337 -7.65 -22.50 1.89
C PRO A 337 -7.46 -21.55 0.70
N LEU A 338 -6.48 -20.67 0.81
CA LEU A 338 -6.08 -19.78 -0.27
C LEU A 338 -5.22 -20.52 -1.29
N ALA A 339 -5.30 -20.04 -2.54
CA ALA A 339 -4.56 -20.60 -3.65
C ALA A 339 -3.17 -19.97 -3.81
N SER A 340 -2.35 -20.57 -4.67
CA SER A 340 -1.07 -20.01 -5.09
C SER A 340 -0.83 -20.21 -6.59
N ILE A 341 -0.05 -19.28 -7.18
CA ILE A 341 0.39 -19.35 -8.57
C ILE A 341 1.91 -19.23 -8.60
N SER A 342 2.58 -20.22 -9.17
CA SER A 342 4.03 -20.20 -9.38
C SER A 342 4.39 -19.93 -10.84
N GLY A 343 5.54 -19.29 -11.03
CA GLY A 343 6.02 -18.94 -12.36
C GLY A 343 7.44 -18.39 -12.33
N ARG A 344 7.84 -17.75 -13.41
CA ARG A 344 9.18 -17.18 -13.53
C ARG A 344 9.20 -15.86 -14.30
N VAL A 345 10.18 -15.05 -14.00
CA VAL A 345 10.61 -13.89 -14.78
C VAL A 345 11.67 -14.33 -15.77
N VAL A 346 11.56 -13.90 -17.02
CA VAL A 346 12.52 -14.15 -18.11
C VAL A 346 13.07 -12.80 -18.56
N LEU A 347 14.39 -12.71 -18.73
CA LEU A 347 15.07 -11.54 -19.24
C LEU A 347 15.57 -11.84 -20.65
N GLU A 348 15.07 -11.08 -21.64
CA GLU A 348 15.48 -11.17 -23.05
C GLU A 348 16.39 -10.01 -23.41
N GLU A 349 17.65 -10.28 -23.68
CA GLU A 349 18.64 -9.29 -24.11
C GLU A 349 18.44 -8.90 -25.57
N THR A 350 18.70 -7.65 -25.90
CA THR A 350 18.68 -7.15 -27.27
C THR A 350 20.08 -7.22 -27.88
N LYS A 351 20.14 -7.39 -29.21
CA LYS A 351 21.38 -7.28 -29.99
C LYS A 351 21.56 -5.88 -30.60
N ALA A 352 20.69 -4.93 -30.27
CA ALA A 352 20.76 -3.59 -30.80
C ALA A 352 22.04 -2.88 -30.33
N PRO A 353 22.88 -2.35 -31.23
CA PRO A 353 24.16 -1.76 -30.86
C PRO A 353 24.01 -0.51 -29.97
N GLU A 354 22.85 0.16 -30.02
CA GLU A 354 22.53 1.33 -29.22
C GLU A 354 22.34 1.01 -27.74
N CYS A 355 22.22 -0.27 -27.42
CA CYS A 355 22.00 -0.76 -26.05
C CYS A 355 23.27 -1.28 -25.38
N THR A 356 24.44 -1.08 -25.97
CA THR A 356 25.73 -1.48 -25.37
C THR A 356 25.98 -0.74 -24.07
N ASP A 357 26.64 -1.40 -23.12
CA ASP A 357 27.04 -0.87 -21.79
C ASP A 357 25.88 -0.52 -20.85
N LYS A 358 24.68 -1.07 -21.09
CA LYS A 358 23.54 -0.87 -20.20
C LYS A 358 23.55 -1.86 -19.04
N LYS A 359 23.09 -1.38 -17.90
CA LYS A 359 23.01 -2.19 -16.68
C LYS A 359 21.93 -3.27 -16.82
N ARG A 360 22.34 -4.52 -16.74
CA ARG A 360 21.41 -5.64 -16.69
C ARG A 360 20.67 -5.66 -15.35
N PRO A 361 19.33 -5.75 -15.30
CA PRO A 361 18.61 -5.92 -14.05
C PRO A 361 18.94 -7.28 -13.43
N VAL A 362 18.87 -7.36 -12.11
CA VAL A 362 18.82 -8.64 -11.41
C VAL A 362 17.35 -9.02 -11.19
N PHE A 363 17.06 -10.31 -11.19
CA PHE A 363 15.68 -10.79 -10.99
C PHE A 363 15.02 -10.22 -9.74
N ALA A 364 15.79 -10.06 -8.64
CA ALA A 364 15.29 -9.51 -7.39
C ALA A 364 14.83 -8.03 -7.47
N GLU A 365 15.18 -7.30 -8.54
CA GLU A 365 14.67 -5.95 -8.82
C GLU A 365 13.26 -5.97 -9.46
N THR A 366 12.79 -7.18 -9.82
CA THR A 366 11.46 -7.38 -10.43
C THR A 366 10.50 -7.98 -9.42
N SER A 367 9.34 -7.39 -9.28
CA SER A 367 8.25 -7.94 -8.49
C SER A 367 7.01 -8.16 -9.36
N VAL A 368 6.25 -9.20 -9.02
CA VAL A 368 5.01 -9.57 -9.68
C VAL A 368 3.90 -9.59 -8.65
N ALA A 369 2.74 -9.05 -8.99
CA ALA A 369 1.55 -9.09 -8.17
C ALA A 369 0.36 -9.65 -8.96
N ALA A 370 -0.57 -10.28 -8.25
CA ALA A 370 -1.85 -10.70 -8.80
C ALA A 370 -2.93 -9.69 -8.42
N TRP A 371 -3.69 -9.23 -9.37
CA TRP A 371 -4.76 -8.26 -9.18
C TRP A 371 -6.12 -8.94 -9.34
N HIS A 372 -6.90 -8.94 -8.28
CA HIS A 372 -8.24 -9.52 -8.24
C HIS A 372 -9.22 -8.63 -8.98
N LYS A 373 -10.08 -9.22 -9.80
CA LYS A 373 -11.20 -8.53 -10.45
C LYS A 373 -12.29 -8.26 -9.42
N GLU A 374 -12.49 -6.99 -9.10
CA GLU A 374 -13.59 -6.59 -8.21
C GLU A 374 -14.93 -6.88 -8.90
N GLN A 375 -15.78 -7.64 -8.22
CA GLN A 375 -17.13 -7.95 -8.68
C GLN A 375 -18.18 -7.11 -7.94
N GLU A 376 -17.97 -6.91 -6.63
CA GLU A 376 -18.85 -6.14 -5.75
C GLU A 376 -17.96 -5.30 -4.79
N PRO A 377 -17.86 -3.98 -4.96
CA PRO A 377 -16.86 -3.17 -4.24
C PRO A 377 -16.88 -3.31 -2.72
N GLY A 378 -18.04 -3.40 -2.08
CA GLY A 378 -18.15 -3.56 -0.62
C GLY A 378 -17.73 -4.94 -0.14
N LYS A 379 -18.16 -5.99 -0.85
CA LYS A 379 -17.88 -7.40 -0.54
C LYS A 379 -16.41 -7.75 -0.76
N ASP A 380 -15.84 -7.28 -1.86
CA ASP A 380 -14.44 -7.54 -2.19
C ASP A 380 -13.48 -6.82 -1.22
N ARG A 381 -13.85 -5.64 -0.72
CA ARG A 381 -13.09 -4.94 0.33
C ARG A 381 -13.07 -5.70 1.65
N ALA A 382 -14.19 -6.30 2.04
CA ALA A 382 -14.28 -7.09 3.26
C ALA A 382 -13.41 -8.36 3.22
N ARG A 383 -13.09 -8.85 2.01
CA ARG A 383 -12.18 -9.99 1.79
C ARG A 383 -10.70 -9.61 1.80
N PHE A 384 -10.37 -8.34 2.01
CA PHE A 384 -8.98 -7.90 1.96
C PHE A 384 -8.16 -8.56 3.08
N VAL A 385 -7.35 -9.51 2.69
CA VAL A 385 -6.30 -10.10 3.52
C VAL A 385 -5.03 -9.29 3.33
N TRP A 386 -4.38 -8.87 4.40
CA TRP A 386 -3.17 -8.03 4.38
C TRP A 386 -2.06 -8.50 3.43
N SER A 387 -2.00 -9.80 3.14
CA SER A 387 -1.03 -10.42 2.24
C SER A 387 -1.55 -10.64 0.82
N MET A 388 -2.84 -10.43 0.56
CA MET A 388 -3.42 -10.64 -0.77
C MET A 388 -2.92 -9.60 -1.76
N GLY A 389 -2.46 -10.09 -2.91
CA GLY A 389 -2.01 -9.21 -3.99
C GLY A 389 -0.72 -8.45 -3.71
N GLN A 390 -0.01 -8.71 -2.59
CA GLN A 390 1.28 -8.08 -2.35
C GLN A 390 2.28 -8.47 -3.44
N PRO A 391 3.05 -7.50 -3.97
CA PRO A 391 4.08 -7.80 -4.95
C PRO A 391 5.12 -8.77 -4.38
N VAL A 392 5.35 -9.87 -5.08
CA VAL A 392 6.38 -10.87 -4.74
C VAL A 392 7.59 -10.64 -5.62
N ARG A 393 8.78 -10.57 -5.02
CA ARG A 393 10.04 -10.47 -5.77
C ARG A 393 10.41 -11.81 -6.38
N ALA A 394 10.98 -11.76 -7.57
CA ALA A 394 11.62 -12.92 -8.15
C ALA A 394 12.86 -13.30 -7.32
N ASP A 395 13.12 -14.61 -7.17
CA ASP A 395 14.35 -15.10 -6.57
C ASP A 395 15.56 -14.91 -7.50
N ALA A 396 16.75 -15.36 -7.06
CA ALA A 396 17.97 -15.24 -7.86
C ALA A 396 17.93 -16.02 -9.18
N GLN A 397 17.04 -16.98 -9.32
CA GLN A 397 16.81 -17.80 -10.51
C GLN A 397 15.64 -17.27 -11.37
N GLY A 398 14.97 -16.21 -10.92
CA GLY A 398 13.84 -15.62 -11.58
C GLY A 398 12.48 -16.24 -11.21
N ASN A 399 12.43 -17.19 -10.25
CA ASN A 399 11.16 -17.79 -9.86
C ASN A 399 10.34 -16.85 -9.00
N VAL A 400 9.03 -16.92 -9.16
CA VAL A 400 8.04 -16.19 -8.35
C VAL A 400 6.95 -17.15 -7.88
N THR A 401 6.43 -16.92 -6.66
CA THR A 401 5.26 -17.64 -6.16
C THR A 401 4.33 -16.65 -5.50
N LEU A 402 3.23 -16.36 -6.18
CA LEU A 402 2.13 -15.56 -5.66
C LEU A 402 1.30 -16.45 -4.73
N ARG A 403 1.21 -16.06 -3.46
CA ARG A 403 0.49 -16.80 -2.43
C ARG A 403 -0.72 -16.03 -1.95
N ALA A 404 -1.53 -16.66 -1.11
CA ALA A 404 -2.69 -16.05 -0.48
C ALA A 404 -3.70 -15.48 -1.49
N LEU A 405 -4.00 -16.23 -2.55
CA LEU A 405 -4.97 -15.86 -3.56
C LEU A 405 -6.34 -16.44 -3.20
N ALA A 406 -7.33 -15.58 -2.97
CA ALA A 406 -8.73 -16.03 -2.82
C ALA A 406 -9.27 -16.57 -4.13
N ALA A 407 -10.36 -17.32 -4.07
CA ALA A 407 -11.08 -17.72 -5.27
C ALA A 407 -11.56 -16.49 -6.05
N GLY A 408 -11.37 -16.50 -7.36
CA GLY A 408 -11.75 -15.37 -8.21
C GLY A 408 -11.03 -15.31 -9.55
N GLU A 409 -11.11 -14.18 -10.21
CA GLU A 409 -10.45 -13.91 -11.48
C GLU A 409 -9.31 -12.91 -11.28
N TYR A 410 -8.12 -13.20 -11.83
CA TYR A 410 -6.90 -12.43 -11.62
C TYR A 410 -6.25 -11.98 -12.92
N ARG A 411 -5.64 -10.79 -12.87
CA ARG A 411 -4.62 -10.31 -13.80
C ARG A 411 -3.30 -10.13 -13.06
N PHE A 412 -2.21 -10.15 -13.81
CA PHE A 412 -0.87 -9.99 -13.25
C PHE A 412 -0.29 -8.64 -13.64
N VAL A 413 0.39 -8.02 -12.70
CA VAL A 413 1.11 -6.76 -12.88
C VAL A 413 2.55 -6.93 -12.44
N THR A 414 3.44 -6.21 -13.11
CA THR A 414 4.89 -6.30 -12.85
C THR A 414 5.43 -4.92 -12.56
N GLN A 415 6.33 -4.83 -11.57
CA GLN A 415 7.09 -3.64 -11.24
C GLN A 415 8.57 -3.99 -11.28
N PHE A 416 9.37 -3.14 -11.92
CA PHE A 416 10.82 -3.25 -12.01
C PHE A 416 11.45 -1.87 -12.13
N SER A 417 12.72 -1.74 -11.73
CA SER A 417 13.42 -0.45 -11.64
C SER A 417 14.34 -0.15 -12.84
N ALA A 418 14.63 -1.16 -13.66
CA ALA A 418 15.54 -0.99 -14.79
C ALA A 418 14.91 -0.17 -15.92
N LYS A 419 15.47 1.02 -16.21
CA LYS A 419 14.91 1.99 -17.17
C LYS A 419 15.08 1.56 -18.63
N GLU A 420 16.05 0.73 -18.93
CA GLU A 420 16.36 0.25 -20.27
C GLU A 420 15.60 -1.04 -20.65
N TRP A 421 14.71 -1.49 -19.78
CA TRP A 421 13.91 -2.69 -19.95
C TRP A 421 12.43 -2.36 -20.00
N TYR A 422 11.64 -3.14 -20.75
CA TYR A 422 10.19 -3.01 -20.83
C TYR A 422 9.48 -4.35 -20.67
N LEU A 423 8.24 -4.31 -20.22
CA LEU A 423 7.38 -5.50 -20.14
C LEU A 423 6.95 -5.92 -21.54
N ARG A 424 7.45 -7.08 -22.00
CA ARG A 424 7.14 -7.62 -23.32
C ARG A 424 5.88 -8.47 -23.33
N SER A 425 5.72 -9.34 -22.33
CA SER A 425 4.56 -10.21 -22.22
C SER A 425 4.35 -10.74 -20.81
N ILE A 426 3.09 -11.07 -20.50
CA ILE A 426 2.74 -11.93 -19.36
C ILE A 426 1.87 -13.05 -19.91
N SER A 427 2.31 -14.29 -19.74
CA SER A 427 1.56 -15.48 -20.16
C SER A 427 1.29 -16.41 -18.97
N PHE A 428 0.17 -17.12 -19.03
CA PHE A 428 -0.18 -18.17 -18.09
C PHE A 428 -0.61 -19.42 -18.84
N ALA A 429 0.03 -20.55 -18.58
CA ALA A 429 -0.17 -21.80 -19.32
C ALA A 429 -0.16 -21.60 -20.84
N ALA A 430 0.85 -20.88 -21.35
CA ALA A 430 1.04 -20.50 -22.77
C ALA A 430 -0.06 -19.60 -23.38
N SER A 431 -1.03 -19.13 -22.60
CA SER A 431 -2.04 -18.16 -23.03
C SER A 431 -1.64 -16.74 -22.60
N ASP A 432 -2.01 -15.74 -23.41
CA ASP A 432 -1.78 -14.33 -23.06
C ASP A 432 -2.65 -13.93 -21.85
N ALA A 433 -1.99 -13.74 -20.70
CA ALA A 433 -2.63 -13.39 -19.45
C ALA A 433 -3.05 -11.91 -19.38
N MET A 434 -2.64 -11.08 -20.34
CA MET A 434 -3.08 -9.69 -20.46
C MET A 434 -4.45 -9.58 -21.15
N LYS A 435 -4.79 -10.56 -21.99
CA LYS A 435 -6.07 -10.62 -22.72
C LYS A 435 -7.16 -11.33 -21.93
N LYS A 436 -6.81 -12.31 -21.10
CA LYS A 436 -7.77 -13.14 -20.37
C LYS A 436 -7.50 -13.10 -18.87
N TRP A 437 -8.58 -13.06 -18.09
CA TRP A 437 -8.53 -13.24 -16.66
C TRP A 437 -8.22 -14.71 -16.30
N THR A 438 -7.30 -14.89 -15.37
CA THR A 438 -6.96 -16.22 -14.85
C THR A 438 -7.90 -16.57 -13.71
N ARG A 439 -8.67 -17.64 -13.85
CA ARG A 439 -9.59 -18.12 -12.82
C ARG A 439 -8.86 -18.99 -11.82
N VAL A 440 -9.08 -18.71 -10.53
CA VAL A 440 -8.47 -19.39 -9.39
C VAL A 440 -9.58 -19.93 -8.49
N LYS A 441 -9.47 -21.18 -8.06
CA LYS A 441 -10.38 -21.84 -7.12
C LYS A 441 -9.74 -21.92 -5.73
N PRO A 442 -10.54 -22.16 -4.66
CA PRO A 442 -9.98 -22.33 -3.31
C PRO A 442 -8.94 -23.47 -3.28
N GLY A 443 -7.78 -23.20 -2.68
CA GLY A 443 -6.72 -24.18 -2.51
C GLY A 443 -5.93 -24.56 -3.77
N ASP A 444 -6.21 -23.96 -4.92
CA ASP A 444 -5.47 -24.25 -6.17
C ASP A 444 -3.96 -24.01 -6.01
N ARG A 445 -3.17 -24.89 -6.61
CA ARG A 445 -1.70 -24.78 -6.73
C ARG A 445 -1.35 -24.74 -8.22
N LEU A 446 -1.47 -23.55 -8.82
CA LEU A 446 -1.29 -23.37 -10.27
C LEU A 446 0.17 -23.07 -10.58
N SER A 447 0.61 -23.44 -11.81
CA SER A 447 1.95 -23.16 -12.33
C SER A 447 1.91 -22.71 -13.77
N GLY A 448 3.01 -22.14 -14.27
CA GLY A 448 3.13 -21.74 -15.68
C GLY A 448 2.93 -20.25 -15.93
N LEU A 449 2.98 -19.39 -14.89
CA LEU A 449 3.09 -17.95 -15.08
C LEU A 449 4.48 -17.62 -15.63
N THR A 450 4.54 -16.86 -16.73
CA THR A 450 5.80 -16.35 -17.30
C THR A 450 5.67 -14.86 -17.55
N VAL A 451 6.60 -14.09 -16.95
CA VAL A 451 6.73 -12.65 -17.15
C VAL A 451 7.99 -12.39 -17.94
N THR A 452 7.89 -11.86 -19.14
CA THR A 452 9.04 -11.57 -20.00
C THR A 452 9.33 -10.08 -20.00
N LEU A 453 10.51 -9.71 -19.54
CA LEU A 453 11.08 -8.39 -19.69
C LEU A 453 12.09 -8.42 -20.85
N ALA A 454 12.01 -7.44 -21.73
CA ALA A 454 12.94 -7.31 -22.84
C ALA A 454 13.78 -6.04 -22.69
N GLU A 455 15.06 -6.15 -23.04
CA GLU A 455 15.98 -5.03 -23.14
C GLU A 455 15.67 -4.18 -24.37
N GLY A 456 16.03 -2.90 -24.31
CA GLY A 456 15.85 -1.98 -25.42
C GLY A 456 14.71 -0.98 -25.20
N ALA A 457 14.24 -0.82 -23.96
CA ALA A 457 13.23 0.21 -23.68
C ALA A 457 13.72 1.60 -24.10
N ALA A 458 12.83 2.37 -24.70
CA ALA A 458 13.03 3.78 -24.98
C ALA A 458 12.43 4.65 -23.86
N SER A 459 12.84 5.92 -23.83
CA SER A 459 12.22 6.95 -22.99
C SER A 459 11.92 8.21 -23.78
N LEU A 460 10.81 8.88 -23.40
CA LEU A 460 10.36 10.13 -24.01
C LEU A 460 10.19 11.17 -22.90
N SER A 461 10.91 12.27 -22.99
CA SER A 461 10.71 13.45 -22.17
C SER A 461 10.24 14.59 -23.06
N GLY A 462 9.18 15.28 -22.69
CA GLY A 462 8.56 16.31 -23.51
C GLY A 462 7.96 17.44 -22.71
N GLU A 463 7.67 18.54 -23.42
CA GLU A 463 7.01 19.73 -22.89
C GLU A 463 5.70 19.98 -23.64
N ILE A 464 4.69 20.42 -22.89
CA ILE A 464 3.43 20.85 -23.49
C ILE A 464 3.59 22.26 -24.03
N VAL A 465 3.34 22.43 -25.32
CA VAL A 465 3.41 23.73 -26.00
C VAL A 465 2.00 24.11 -26.46
N ALA A 466 1.39 25.07 -25.74
CA ALA A 466 0.11 25.65 -26.15
C ALA A 466 0.28 26.58 -27.34
N GLY A 467 -0.72 26.65 -28.21
CA GLY A 467 -0.84 27.65 -29.24
C GLY A 467 -1.07 29.06 -28.64
N GLU A 468 -0.86 30.12 -29.45
CA GLU A 468 -1.19 31.48 -29.04
C GLU A 468 -2.68 31.58 -28.67
N GLY A 469 -2.96 31.95 -27.39
CA GLY A 469 -4.32 32.08 -26.87
C GLY A 469 -4.96 30.79 -26.35
N GLU A 470 -4.28 29.64 -26.39
CA GLU A 470 -4.77 28.40 -25.80
C GLU A 470 -4.34 28.29 -24.32
N THR A 471 -5.31 27.97 -23.46
CA THR A 471 -5.02 27.65 -22.05
C THR A 471 -4.76 26.16 -21.91
N VAL A 472 -3.60 25.81 -21.34
CA VAL A 472 -3.28 24.41 -21.01
C VAL A 472 -4.16 23.97 -19.83
N PRO A 473 -4.92 22.87 -19.94
CA PRO A 473 -5.66 22.33 -18.84
C PRO A 473 -4.75 22.02 -17.64
N GLU A 474 -5.21 22.29 -16.42
CA GLU A 474 -4.44 22.06 -15.19
C GLU A 474 -4.01 20.60 -15.04
N LYS A 475 -4.84 19.69 -15.52
CA LYS A 475 -4.61 18.24 -15.49
C LYS A 475 -4.66 17.66 -16.90
N LEU A 476 -3.50 17.34 -17.42
CA LEU A 476 -3.33 16.79 -18.76
C LEU A 476 -2.63 15.43 -18.69
N VAL A 477 -3.06 14.51 -19.53
CA VAL A 477 -2.44 13.18 -19.70
C VAL A 477 -1.91 13.06 -21.12
N VAL A 478 -0.68 12.60 -21.26
CA VAL A 478 -0.09 12.23 -22.54
C VAL A 478 -0.17 10.72 -22.70
N TYR A 479 -0.72 10.29 -23.82
CA TYR A 479 -0.84 8.90 -24.23
C TYR A 479 0.08 8.59 -25.41
N LEU A 480 0.66 7.38 -25.39
CA LEU A 480 1.23 6.76 -26.59
C LEU A 480 0.33 5.58 -26.99
N ALA A 481 -0.11 5.57 -28.24
CA ALA A 481 -0.89 4.49 -28.82
C ALA A 481 -0.16 3.91 -30.04
N PRO A 482 -0.12 2.57 -30.24
CA PRO A 482 0.64 1.95 -31.34
C PRO A 482 0.10 2.37 -32.70
N VAL A 483 0.99 2.64 -33.65
CA VAL A 483 0.64 2.95 -35.04
C VAL A 483 0.23 1.66 -35.77
N GLU A 484 0.91 0.54 -35.51
CA GLU A 484 0.70 -0.75 -36.12
C GLU A 484 -0.69 -1.31 -35.78
N ARG A 485 -1.49 -1.63 -36.80
CA ARG A 485 -2.87 -2.10 -36.63
C ARG A 485 -2.96 -3.45 -35.94
N GLU A 486 -2.01 -4.34 -36.19
CA GLU A 486 -1.93 -5.66 -35.55
C GLU A 486 -1.65 -5.58 -34.04
N LYS A 487 -1.13 -4.45 -33.55
CA LYS A 487 -0.89 -4.17 -32.14
C LYS A 487 -1.97 -3.28 -31.51
N ALA A 488 -3.02 -2.95 -32.24
CA ALA A 488 -4.07 -2.05 -31.76
C ALA A 488 -4.81 -2.56 -30.50
N ASP A 489 -4.77 -3.86 -30.25
CA ASP A 489 -5.35 -4.50 -29.06
C ASP A 489 -4.31 -4.93 -28.00
N ASP A 490 -3.03 -4.70 -28.25
CA ASP A 490 -1.98 -5.03 -27.31
C ASP A 490 -1.87 -3.95 -26.22
N VAL A 491 -2.40 -4.25 -25.03
CA VAL A 491 -2.38 -3.31 -23.89
C VAL A 491 -0.98 -2.87 -23.50
N LEU A 492 0.04 -3.72 -23.70
CA LEU A 492 1.44 -3.42 -23.38
C LEU A 492 2.09 -2.43 -24.36
N ARG A 493 1.37 -2.03 -25.38
CA ARG A 493 1.81 -1.00 -26.36
C ARG A 493 1.16 0.35 -26.12
N PHE A 494 0.33 0.48 -25.08
CA PHE A 494 -0.25 1.75 -24.68
C PHE A 494 0.47 2.28 -23.45
N TYR A 495 0.79 3.55 -23.45
CA TYR A 495 1.45 4.23 -22.33
C TYR A 495 0.71 5.51 -22.00
N ALA A 496 0.75 5.90 -20.73
CA ALA A 496 0.12 7.13 -20.27
C ALA A 496 0.98 7.76 -19.17
N ALA A 497 1.12 9.07 -19.19
CA ALA A 497 1.77 9.82 -18.13
C ALA A 497 1.05 11.14 -17.88
N LEU A 498 0.95 11.53 -16.59
CA LEU A 498 0.46 12.84 -16.20
C LEU A 498 1.49 13.92 -16.51
N VAL A 499 0.99 15.04 -17.01
CA VAL A 499 1.81 16.25 -17.15
C VAL A 499 1.96 16.90 -15.79
N SER A 500 3.18 17.20 -15.40
CA SER A 500 3.51 17.91 -14.18
C SER A 500 4.33 19.16 -14.51
N LYS A 501 3.83 20.33 -14.14
CA LYS A 501 4.50 21.63 -14.43
C LYS A 501 4.86 21.79 -15.92
N GLY A 502 3.94 21.38 -16.80
CA GLY A 502 4.13 21.47 -18.25
C GLY A 502 5.06 20.41 -18.86
N LYS A 503 5.62 19.50 -18.05
CA LYS A 503 6.53 18.43 -18.50
C LYS A 503 5.92 17.06 -18.35
N VAL A 504 6.30 16.15 -19.24
CA VAL A 504 5.92 14.74 -19.20
C VAL A 504 7.16 13.86 -19.37
N GLU A 505 7.20 12.74 -18.66
CA GLU A 505 8.22 11.71 -18.80
C GLU A 505 7.56 10.34 -18.93
N LEU A 506 7.92 9.63 -19.98
CA LEU A 506 7.52 8.25 -20.26
C LEU A 506 8.78 7.40 -20.31
N THR A 507 8.86 6.40 -19.45
CA THR A 507 10.00 5.46 -19.36
C THR A 507 9.53 4.03 -19.65
N ASN A 508 10.48 3.13 -19.85
CA ASN A 508 10.19 1.70 -20.10
C ASN A 508 9.28 1.45 -21.32
N VAL A 509 9.34 2.34 -22.31
CA VAL A 509 8.52 2.25 -23.53
C VAL A 509 9.12 1.22 -24.47
N ALA A 510 8.32 0.26 -24.91
CA ALA A 510 8.75 -0.71 -25.93
C ALA A 510 9.10 0.02 -27.25
N PRO A 511 10.18 -0.35 -27.94
CA PRO A 511 10.51 0.23 -29.25
C PRO A 511 9.40 0.06 -30.26
N GLY A 512 9.19 1.06 -31.11
CA GLY A 512 8.17 1.05 -32.18
C GLY A 512 7.65 2.43 -32.52
N ARG A 513 6.62 2.46 -33.36
CA ARG A 513 5.97 3.69 -33.78
C ARG A 513 4.70 3.95 -32.98
N TYR A 514 4.52 5.20 -32.54
CA TYR A 514 3.41 5.59 -31.68
C TYR A 514 2.76 6.88 -32.16
N TRP A 515 1.44 6.93 -32.08
CA TRP A 515 0.68 8.16 -32.06
C TRP A 515 0.77 8.78 -30.67
N VAL A 516 1.02 10.09 -30.62
CA VAL A 516 1.07 10.86 -29.37
C VAL A 516 -0.21 11.68 -29.25
N LEU A 517 -0.89 11.57 -28.10
CA LEU A 517 -2.10 12.33 -27.80
C LEU A 517 -2.01 12.94 -26.41
N ALA A 518 -2.22 14.25 -26.32
CA ALA A 518 -2.44 14.91 -25.04
C ALA A 518 -3.93 15.26 -24.93
N GLN A 519 -4.53 14.94 -23.78
CA GLN A 519 -5.94 15.27 -23.52
C GLN A 519 -6.16 15.53 -22.02
N PRO A 520 -7.20 16.31 -21.67
CA PRO A 520 -7.56 16.51 -20.27
C PRO A 520 -7.76 15.17 -19.57
N ALA A 521 -7.27 15.07 -18.34
CA ALA A 521 -7.55 13.91 -17.50
C ALA A 521 -9.04 13.85 -17.20
N ILE A 522 -9.65 12.69 -17.43
CA ILE A 522 -11.04 12.44 -17.05
C ILE A 522 -11.04 12.29 -15.53
N ASP A 523 -11.64 13.25 -14.82
CA ASP A 523 -11.93 13.14 -13.39
C ASP A 523 -13.09 12.15 -13.20
N ASP A 524 -12.77 10.86 -13.21
CA ASP A 524 -13.70 9.87 -12.70
C ASP A 524 -13.60 9.88 -11.16
N ALA A 525 -14.67 10.28 -10.48
CA ALA A 525 -14.72 10.35 -9.03
C ALA A 525 -14.42 8.99 -8.35
N ALA A 526 -14.54 7.90 -9.08
CA ALA A 526 -14.20 6.55 -8.65
C ALA A 526 -12.73 6.17 -8.91
N SER A 527 -11.98 6.93 -9.72
CA SER A 527 -10.60 6.61 -10.07
C SER A 527 -9.68 7.78 -9.77
N PRO A 528 -8.83 7.70 -8.72
CA PRO A 528 -7.82 8.72 -8.48
C PRO A 528 -6.94 8.86 -9.72
N LEU A 529 -6.61 10.10 -10.09
CA LEU A 529 -5.69 10.43 -11.21
C LEU A 529 -4.31 9.75 -11.11
N THR A 530 -3.94 9.30 -9.92
CA THR A 530 -2.76 8.49 -9.66
C THR A 530 -2.83 7.07 -10.21
N LYS A 531 -4.03 6.59 -10.56
CA LYS A 531 -4.23 5.33 -11.27
C LYS A 531 -4.53 5.63 -12.73
N LEU A 532 -3.52 6.07 -13.48
CA LEU A 532 -3.53 5.99 -14.94
C LEU A 532 -3.60 4.50 -15.30
N ARG A 533 -4.79 3.93 -15.17
CA ARG A 533 -5.05 2.60 -15.70
C ARG A 533 -4.98 2.72 -17.20
N LEU A 534 -4.05 2.00 -17.78
CA LEU A 534 -4.12 1.74 -19.21
C LEU A 534 -5.53 1.19 -19.51
N PRO A 535 -6.17 1.61 -20.60
CA PRO A 535 -7.52 1.19 -20.92
C PRO A 535 -7.59 -0.33 -20.98
N ASP A 536 -8.15 -0.96 -19.96
CA ASP A 536 -8.25 -2.42 -19.86
C ASP A 536 -9.22 -2.98 -20.92
N GLU A 537 -10.21 -2.18 -21.30
CA GLU A 537 -11.20 -2.55 -22.29
C GLU A 537 -10.70 -2.32 -23.71
N VAL A 538 -10.86 -3.34 -24.57
CA VAL A 538 -10.49 -3.29 -25.99
C VAL A 538 -11.09 -2.06 -26.68
N GLU A 539 -12.38 -1.80 -26.42
CA GLU A 539 -13.09 -0.70 -27.06
C GLU A 539 -12.55 0.67 -26.66
N THR A 540 -12.16 0.83 -25.40
CA THR A 540 -11.53 2.05 -24.89
C THR A 540 -10.15 2.25 -25.53
N ARG A 541 -9.35 1.19 -25.68
CA ARG A 541 -8.06 1.25 -26.41
C ARG A 541 -8.23 1.64 -27.87
N LEU A 542 -9.22 1.06 -28.55
CA LEU A 542 -9.50 1.38 -29.94
C LEU A 542 -9.99 2.82 -30.12
N ARG A 543 -10.78 3.35 -29.19
CA ARG A 543 -11.18 4.78 -29.19
C ARG A 543 -9.98 5.70 -28.98
N LEU A 544 -9.16 5.39 -27.99
CA LEU A 544 -7.93 6.16 -27.68
C LEU A 544 -6.99 6.17 -28.89
N ARG A 545 -6.76 5.01 -29.52
CA ARG A 545 -5.92 4.91 -30.71
C ARG A 545 -6.47 5.76 -31.86
N ARG A 546 -7.79 5.71 -32.15
CA ARG A 546 -8.41 6.56 -33.18
C ARG A 546 -8.25 8.05 -32.90
N ALA A 547 -8.43 8.46 -31.64
CA ALA A 547 -8.21 9.85 -31.23
C ALA A 547 -6.74 10.27 -31.40
N ALA A 548 -5.80 9.40 -31.02
CA ALA A 548 -4.37 9.65 -31.20
C ALA A 548 -3.95 9.71 -32.68
N GLU A 549 -4.50 8.83 -33.54
CA GLU A 549 -4.31 8.87 -35.00
C GLU A 549 -4.86 10.16 -35.61
N ALA A 550 -5.98 10.66 -35.10
CA ALA A 550 -6.57 11.92 -35.57
C ALA A 550 -5.73 13.15 -35.21
N ALA A 551 -4.98 13.12 -34.11
CA ALA A 551 -4.04 14.17 -33.70
C ALA A 551 -2.81 14.25 -34.63
N LYS A 552 -2.54 13.23 -35.44
CA LYS A 552 -1.46 13.16 -36.43
C LYS A 552 -0.05 13.43 -35.94
N THR A 553 0.16 13.34 -34.62
CA THR A 553 1.51 13.47 -34.02
C THR A 553 2.07 12.07 -33.85
N GLU A 554 3.09 11.74 -34.65
CA GLU A 554 3.74 10.43 -34.65
C GLU A 554 5.16 10.53 -34.14
N ILE A 555 5.61 9.50 -33.41
CA ILE A 555 6.99 9.33 -32.97
C ILE A 555 7.45 7.89 -33.21
N GLU A 556 8.68 7.73 -33.69
CA GLU A 556 9.36 6.44 -33.72
C GLU A 556 10.37 6.39 -32.57
N LEU A 557 10.28 5.36 -31.75
CA LEU A 557 11.18 5.10 -30.64
C LEU A 557 12.03 3.86 -30.97
N LYS A 558 13.34 4.08 -31.14
CA LYS A 558 14.33 3.00 -31.38
C LYS A 558 14.74 2.34 -30.08
N PRO A 559 15.30 1.11 -30.12
CA PRO A 559 15.83 0.46 -28.92
C PRO A 559 16.83 1.36 -28.17
N CYS A 560 16.68 1.43 -26.86
CA CYS A 560 17.50 2.24 -25.94
C CYS A 560 17.57 3.74 -26.23
N GLN A 561 16.71 4.24 -27.12
CA GLN A 561 16.66 5.65 -27.47
C GLN A 561 16.11 6.49 -26.33
N ARG A 562 16.76 7.61 -26.05
CA ARG A 562 16.26 8.64 -25.15
C ARG A 562 15.91 9.89 -25.96
N VAL A 563 14.61 10.15 -26.09
CA VAL A 563 14.11 11.38 -26.72
C VAL A 563 13.92 12.41 -25.63
N VAL A 564 14.49 13.61 -25.83
CA VAL A 564 14.37 14.75 -24.94
C VAL A 564 13.76 15.93 -25.69
N ASP A 565 13.13 16.85 -24.96
CA ASP A 565 12.56 18.10 -25.48
C ASP A 565 11.53 17.91 -26.61
N PHE A 566 10.77 16.80 -26.56
CA PHE A 566 9.70 16.56 -27.52
C PHE A 566 8.52 17.50 -27.25
N ARG A 567 8.13 18.26 -28.27
CA ARG A 567 7.03 19.23 -28.14
C ARG A 567 5.70 18.58 -28.42
N ILE A 568 4.79 18.65 -27.45
CA ILE A 568 3.47 18.04 -27.53
C ILE A 568 2.42 19.15 -27.51
N LYS A 569 1.52 19.12 -28.51
CA LYS A 569 0.36 20.01 -28.53
C LYS A 569 -0.76 19.43 -27.66
N PRO A 570 -1.47 20.25 -26.87
CA PRO A 570 -2.58 19.80 -26.03
C PRO A 570 -3.80 19.38 -26.86
#